data_a60eb848d1bf3feb7d2edbcee6905e0d
#
_entry.id   a60eb848d1bf3feb7d2edbcee6905e0d
#
_cell.length_a   1.000
_cell.length_b   1.000
_cell.length_c   1.000
_cell.angle_alpha   90.00
_cell.angle_beta   90.00
_cell.angle_gamma   90.00
#
_symmetry.space_group_name_H-M   'P 1'
#
loop_
_entity.id
_entity.type
_entity.pdbx_description
1 polymer ?
#
loop_
_entity_poly.entity_id
_entity_poly.type
_entity_poly.pdbx_seq_one_letter_code
_entity_poly.pdbx_strand_id
1 'polypeptide(L)'
;IIANFVILTIISCLWFWGIGALVIYSLVLFFLLQKYWGQMQQKYNTLLKGINEIAEGNLDVEIQEDLGVFNPFKEQLSRIQEGFRKAVAQEVKSERTKSELITNVSHDLKTPLTAIITYVNLLKQENVTEEERKSYIRVLDQKSMRLKVLIEDLFEVSKASSGTVSLHLENVDIVSLLKQVRFELADKIDASGIEFRYNLPEERILLHLDSQKTYRVFENLLVNITKYGMPGTRAYIQVVREDDGHVLITMRNISARELEVSPEELTERFVRGDTSRNTEGSGLGLAIAGSFVEVQGGTM
;
A
#
# COMPACT_ATOMS: atom_id res chain seq x y z
N ILE A 1 3.47 87.25 -48.78
CA ILE A 1 4.53 87.14 -47.76
C ILE A 1 3.91 86.92 -46.37
N ILE A 2 2.96 87.78 -45.95
CA ILE A 2 2.32 87.68 -44.62
C ILE A 2 1.60 86.30 -44.39
N ALA A 3 0.84 85.83 -45.38
CA ALA A 3 0.13 84.55 -45.31
C ALA A 3 1.09 83.36 -45.16
N ASN A 4 2.19 83.33 -45.88
CA ASN A 4 3.21 82.29 -45.77
C ASN A 4 3.91 82.34 -44.41
N PHE A 5 4.16 83.49 -43.81
CA PHE A 5 4.74 83.65 -42.50
C PHE A 5 3.80 83.10 -41.40
N VAL A 6 2.50 83.42 -41.48
CA VAL A 6 1.49 82.93 -40.58
C VAL A 6 1.37 81.40 -40.66
N ILE A 7 1.36 80.80 -41.85
CA ILE A 7 1.30 79.35 -42.04
C ILE A 7 2.54 78.66 -41.44
N LEU A 8 3.75 79.21 -41.71
CA LEU A 8 4.99 78.66 -41.15
C LEU A 8 5.04 78.79 -39.63
N THR A 9 4.50 79.81 -39.03
CA THR A 9 4.42 79.97 -37.57
C THR A 9 3.47 78.96 -36.97
N ILE A 10 2.31 78.74 -37.60
CA ILE A 10 1.35 77.68 -37.13
C ILE A 10 1.98 76.30 -37.21
N ILE A 11 2.63 75.98 -38.35
CA ILE A 11 3.31 74.68 -38.52
C ILE A 11 4.42 74.50 -37.48
N SER A 12 5.21 75.56 -37.22
CA SER A 12 6.26 75.50 -36.16
C SER A 12 5.68 75.34 -34.78
N CYS A 13 4.58 76.03 -34.45
CA CYS A 13 3.87 75.80 -33.18
C CYS A 13 3.32 74.35 -33.01
N LEU A 14 2.67 73.81 -34.07
CA LEU A 14 2.17 72.46 -34.08
C LEU A 14 3.31 71.46 -33.91
N TRP A 15 4.46 71.70 -34.53
CA TRP A 15 5.64 70.78 -34.36
C TRP A 15 6.21 70.80 -32.94
N PHE A 16 6.25 72.02 -32.36
CA PHE A 16 6.71 72.21 -30.96
C PHE A 16 5.78 71.46 -29.96
N TRP A 17 4.45 71.61 -30.14
CA TRP A 17 3.48 70.86 -29.32
C TRP A 17 3.56 69.36 -29.55
N GLY A 18 3.85 68.84 -30.73
CA GLY A 18 4.07 67.47 -31.10
C GLY A 18 5.25 66.84 -30.34
N ILE A 19 6.37 67.56 -30.26
CA ILE A 19 7.56 67.13 -29.48
C ILE A 19 7.23 67.07 -28.01
N GLY A 20 6.52 68.05 -27.44
CA GLY A 20 6.08 68.01 -26.04
C GLY A 20 5.18 66.82 -25.71
N ALA A 21 4.23 66.52 -26.61
CA ALA A 21 3.35 65.34 -26.45
C ALA A 21 4.12 64.00 -26.47
N LEU A 22 5.13 63.89 -27.38
CA LEU A 22 6.00 62.69 -27.42
C LEU A 22 6.83 62.50 -26.13
N VAL A 23 7.36 63.59 -25.59
CA VAL A 23 8.11 63.55 -24.31
C VAL A 23 7.21 63.10 -23.18
N ILE A 24 6.00 63.68 -23.07
CA ILE A 24 5.03 63.27 -22.04
C ILE A 24 4.63 61.80 -22.21
N TYR A 25 4.32 61.39 -23.44
CA TYR A 25 4.00 60.00 -23.75
C TYR A 25 5.14 59.05 -23.35
N SER A 26 6.39 59.37 -23.68
CA SER A 26 7.56 58.58 -23.34
C SER A 26 7.76 58.47 -21.85
N LEU A 27 7.53 59.56 -21.10
CA LEU A 27 7.60 59.52 -19.63
C LEU A 27 6.50 58.65 -19.01
N VAL A 28 5.25 58.80 -19.49
CA VAL A 28 4.14 57.97 -19.00
C VAL A 28 4.41 56.52 -19.32
N LEU A 29 4.84 56.20 -20.54
CA LEU A 29 5.19 54.81 -20.91
C LEU A 29 6.32 54.28 -20.07
N PHE A 30 7.37 55.08 -19.81
CA PHE A 30 8.48 54.69 -18.95
C PHE A 30 7.99 54.33 -17.52
N PHE A 31 7.16 55.15 -16.91
CA PHE A 31 6.62 54.85 -15.55
C PHE A 31 5.70 53.62 -15.53
N LEU A 32 4.87 53.45 -16.59
CA LEU A 32 4.03 52.25 -16.70
C LEU A 32 4.87 50.97 -16.85
N LEU A 33 5.90 51.01 -17.69
CA LEU A 33 6.81 49.88 -17.89
C LEU A 33 7.60 49.59 -16.61
N GLN A 34 8.09 50.61 -15.91
CA GLN A 34 8.79 50.45 -14.64
C GLN A 34 7.90 49.79 -13.59
N LYS A 35 6.64 50.24 -13.48
CA LYS A 35 5.67 49.65 -12.56
C LYS A 35 5.38 48.20 -12.92
N TYR A 36 5.15 47.91 -14.21
CA TYR A 36 4.91 46.55 -14.71
C TYR A 36 6.10 45.62 -14.42
N TRP A 37 7.32 46.09 -14.68
CA TRP A 37 8.55 45.36 -14.41
C TRP A 37 8.72 45.02 -12.93
N GLY A 38 8.48 46.00 -12.03
CA GLY A 38 8.54 45.79 -10.60
C GLY A 38 7.56 44.71 -10.11
N GLN A 39 6.32 44.74 -10.63
CA GLN A 39 5.33 43.68 -10.30
C GLN A 39 5.75 42.31 -10.83
N MET A 40 6.30 42.27 -12.05
CA MET A 40 6.79 41.04 -12.65
C MET A 40 7.93 40.41 -11.81
N GLN A 41 8.89 41.25 -11.42
CA GLN A 41 10.03 40.83 -10.59
C GLN A 41 9.58 40.34 -9.21
N GLN A 42 8.60 40.98 -8.61
CA GLN A 42 8.03 40.53 -7.33
C GLN A 42 7.39 39.14 -7.47
N LYS A 43 6.55 38.94 -8.49
CA LYS A 43 5.90 37.64 -8.77
C LYS A 43 6.93 36.53 -9.05
N TYR A 44 7.99 36.85 -9.81
CA TYR A 44 9.10 35.92 -10.07
C TYR A 44 9.81 35.53 -8.76
N ASN A 45 10.10 36.50 -7.90
CA ASN A 45 10.76 36.22 -6.61
C ASN A 45 9.89 35.38 -5.68
N THR A 46 8.56 35.60 -5.64
CA THR A 46 7.63 34.76 -4.89
C THR A 46 7.65 33.32 -5.40
N LEU A 47 7.63 33.11 -6.73
CA LEU A 47 7.73 31.77 -7.32
C LEU A 47 9.08 31.12 -6.96
N LEU A 48 10.18 31.83 -7.11
CA LEU A 48 11.53 31.34 -6.83
C LEU A 48 11.68 30.94 -5.36
N LYS A 49 11.12 31.76 -4.45
CA LYS A 49 11.11 31.43 -3.02
C LYS A 49 10.35 30.13 -2.74
N GLY A 50 9.16 29.97 -3.32
CA GLY A 50 8.40 28.73 -3.18
C GLY A 50 9.15 27.49 -3.73
N ILE A 51 9.83 27.63 -4.87
CA ILE A 51 10.66 26.55 -5.44
C ILE A 51 11.81 26.18 -4.49
N ASN A 52 12.50 27.18 -3.92
CA ASN A 52 13.61 26.91 -3.00
C ASN A 52 13.14 26.24 -1.71
N GLU A 53 12.01 26.65 -1.13
CA GLU A 53 11.44 26.00 0.05
C GLU A 53 11.08 24.52 -0.23
N ILE A 54 10.50 24.24 -1.39
CA ILE A 54 10.23 22.85 -1.82
C ILE A 54 11.52 22.06 -1.99
N ALA A 55 12.56 22.68 -2.59
CA ALA A 55 13.86 22.05 -2.78
C ALA A 55 14.58 21.73 -1.45
N GLU A 56 14.33 22.54 -0.42
CA GLU A 56 14.83 22.32 0.95
C GLU A 56 14.00 21.26 1.72
N GLY A 57 12.97 20.69 1.08
CA GLY A 57 12.17 19.61 1.65
C GLY A 57 10.86 20.07 2.32
N ASN A 58 10.54 21.37 2.30
CA ASN A 58 9.26 21.85 2.80
C ASN A 58 8.15 21.62 1.72
N LEU A 59 7.52 20.46 1.79
CA LEU A 59 6.46 20.08 0.87
C LEU A 59 5.07 20.65 1.23
N ASP A 60 4.96 21.49 2.27
CA ASP A 60 3.69 22.10 2.69
C ASP A 60 3.54 23.56 2.25
N VAL A 61 4.46 24.05 1.41
CA VAL A 61 4.42 25.41 0.88
C VAL A 61 3.26 25.55 -0.12
N GLU A 62 2.38 26.49 0.16
CA GLU A 62 1.28 26.85 -0.74
C GLU A 62 1.47 28.29 -1.25
N ILE A 63 1.62 28.45 -2.55
CA ILE A 63 1.67 29.78 -3.19
C ILE A 63 0.24 30.20 -3.50
N GLN A 64 -0.37 31.01 -2.61
CA GLN A 64 -1.77 31.44 -2.75
C GLN A 64 -1.91 32.63 -3.71
N GLU A 65 -0.88 33.43 -3.93
CA GLU A 65 -0.91 34.63 -4.75
C GLU A 65 -1.15 34.31 -6.24
N ASP A 66 -1.85 35.22 -6.93
CA ASP A 66 -1.97 35.22 -8.39
C ASP A 66 -0.66 35.71 -9.01
N LEU A 67 0.08 34.79 -9.59
CA LEU A 67 1.34 35.09 -10.27
C LEU A 67 1.18 35.55 -11.72
N GLY A 68 -0.06 35.66 -12.24
CA GLY A 68 -0.35 36.11 -13.60
C GLY A 68 0.28 35.19 -14.65
N VAL A 69 1.26 35.71 -15.42
CA VAL A 69 1.94 34.93 -16.47
C VAL A 69 2.70 33.71 -15.96
N PHE A 70 2.96 33.61 -14.67
CA PHE A 70 3.63 32.49 -14.06
C PHE A 70 2.67 31.43 -13.45
N ASN A 71 1.36 31.62 -13.53
CA ASN A 71 0.38 30.66 -13.04
C ASN A 71 0.55 29.24 -13.62
N PRO A 72 0.88 29.03 -14.90
CA PRO A 72 1.14 27.69 -15.42
C PRO A 72 2.30 26.98 -14.70
N PHE A 73 3.35 27.72 -14.30
CA PHE A 73 4.46 27.17 -13.52
C PHE A 73 4.04 26.79 -12.09
N LYS A 74 3.18 27.62 -11.46
CA LYS A 74 2.60 27.31 -10.15
C LYS A 74 1.83 25.98 -10.18
N GLU A 75 1.00 25.76 -11.21
CA GLU A 75 0.25 24.51 -11.37
C GLU A 75 1.16 23.29 -11.54
N GLN A 76 2.21 23.40 -12.36
CA GLN A 76 3.17 22.32 -12.54
C GLN A 76 3.95 22.04 -11.25
N LEU A 77 4.34 23.07 -10.54
CA LEU A 77 5.03 22.96 -9.25
C LEU A 77 4.17 22.22 -8.22
N SER A 78 2.87 22.57 -8.13
CA SER A 78 1.93 21.87 -7.22
C SER A 78 1.79 20.38 -7.57
N ARG A 79 1.77 20.01 -8.85
CA ARG A 79 1.74 18.60 -9.27
C ARG A 79 3.01 17.85 -8.87
N ILE A 80 4.17 18.48 -9.07
CA ILE A 80 5.46 17.91 -8.65
C ILE A 80 5.48 17.72 -7.15
N GLN A 81 5.07 18.73 -6.38
CA GLN A 81 5.00 18.71 -4.94
C GLN A 81 4.09 17.58 -4.42
N GLU A 82 2.91 17.40 -5.03
CA GLU A 82 2.00 16.31 -4.69
C GLU A 82 2.61 14.94 -5.02
N GLY A 83 3.29 14.81 -6.16
CA GLY A 83 4.01 13.61 -6.53
C GLY A 83 5.11 13.26 -5.52
N PHE A 84 5.93 14.24 -5.12
CA PHE A 84 6.95 14.07 -4.08
C PHE A 84 6.34 13.70 -2.73
N ARG A 85 5.25 14.36 -2.31
CA ARG A 85 4.56 14.04 -1.06
C ARG A 85 4.08 12.59 -1.03
N LYS A 86 3.47 12.12 -2.13
CA LYS A 86 3.05 10.72 -2.26
C LYS A 86 4.22 9.75 -2.22
N ALA A 87 5.32 10.06 -2.93
CA ALA A 87 6.51 9.22 -2.93
C ALA A 87 7.17 9.13 -1.54
N VAL A 88 7.32 10.26 -0.84
CA VAL A 88 7.87 10.29 0.53
C VAL A 88 6.95 9.54 1.50
N ALA A 89 5.63 9.75 1.43
CA ALA A 89 4.68 9.04 2.29
C ALA A 89 4.74 7.53 2.06
N GLN A 90 4.88 7.08 0.82
CA GLN A 90 5.02 5.68 0.46
C GLN A 90 6.34 5.08 0.96
N GLU A 91 7.45 5.82 0.85
CA GLU A 91 8.76 5.38 1.36
C GLU A 91 8.75 5.27 2.88
N VAL A 92 8.21 6.27 3.59
CA VAL A 92 8.06 6.23 5.05
C VAL A 92 7.19 5.05 5.48
N LYS A 93 6.07 4.80 4.77
CA LYS A 93 5.21 3.63 5.01
C LYS A 93 6.00 2.32 4.79
N SER A 94 6.79 2.24 3.72
CA SER A 94 7.62 1.07 3.40
C SER A 94 8.67 0.80 4.49
N GLU A 95 9.41 1.83 4.92
CA GLU A 95 10.42 1.70 5.97
C GLU A 95 9.80 1.34 7.33
N ARG A 96 8.66 1.94 7.66
CA ARG A 96 7.92 1.56 8.87
C ARG A 96 7.49 0.10 8.83
N THR A 97 6.93 -0.34 7.71
CA THR A 97 6.51 -1.74 7.52
C THR A 97 7.69 -2.70 7.63
N LYS A 98 8.87 -2.38 7.08
CA LYS A 98 10.09 -3.18 7.26
C LYS A 98 10.53 -3.25 8.72
N SER A 99 10.49 -2.14 9.44
CA SER A 99 10.88 -2.09 10.86
C SER A 99 9.91 -2.90 11.74
N GLU A 100 8.62 -2.78 11.52
CA GLU A 100 7.58 -3.56 12.20
C GLU A 100 7.71 -5.05 11.88
N LEU A 101 8.05 -5.39 10.62
CA LEU A 101 8.35 -6.76 10.18
C LEU A 101 9.48 -7.36 11.02
N ILE A 102 10.63 -6.70 11.10
CA ILE A 102 11.78 -7.19 11.86
C ILE A 102 11.42 -7.37 13.33
N THR A 103 10.70 -6.43 13.93
CA THR A 103 10.34 -6.45 15.35
C THR A 103 9.35 -7.56 15.66
N ASN A 104 8.26 -7.67 14.90
CA ASN A 104 7.19 -8.65 15.14
C ASN A 104 7.67 -10.08 14.84
N VAL A 105 8.41 -10.27 13.75
CA VAL A 105 9.01 -11.56 13.41
C VAL A 105 10.00 -12.00 14.48
N SER A 106 10.88 -11.11 14.94
CA SER A 106 11.84 -11.42 15.97
C SER A 106 11.17 -11.91 17.26
N HIS A 107 10.08 -11.24 17.65
CA HIS A 107 9.28 -11.66 18.81
C HIS A 107 8.63 -13.03 18.60
N ASP A 108 7.99 -13.23 17.43
CA ASP A 108 7.25 -14.47 17.12
C ASP A 108 8.19 -15.67 16.90
N LEU A 109 9.44 -15.46 16.48
CA LEU A 109 10.49 -16.48 16.42
C LEU A 109 11.08 -16.77 17.81
N LYS A 110 11.26 -15.75 18.66
CA LYS A 110 11.85 -15.90 19.99
C LYS A 110 11.00 -16.80 20.90
N THR A 111 9.68 -16.67 20.83
CA THR A 111 8.76 -17.44 21.70
C THR A 111 8.87 -18.96 21.52
N PRO A 112 8.69 -19.54 20.31
CA PRO A 112 8.87 -20.99 20.12
C PRO A 112 10.31 -21.43 20.35
N LEU A 113 11.32 -20.63 19.99
CA LEU A 113 12.72 -20.93 20.22
C LEU A 113 13.03 -21.03 21.72
N THR A 114 12.54 -20.11 22.54
CA THR A 114 12.71 -20.15 23.99
C THR A 114 12.05 -21.40 24.58
N ALA A 115 10.84 -21.77 24.11
CA ALA A 115 10.18 -22.98 24.52
C ALA A 115 11.02 -24.24 24.18
N ILE A 116 11.55 -24.30 22.94
CA ILE A 116 12.42 -25.42 22.52
C ILE A 116 13.62 -25.53 23.46
N ILE A 117 14.34 -24.44 23.74
CA ILE A 117 15.49 -24.44 24.65
C ILE A 117 15.08 -24.91 26.06
N THR A 118 13.94 -24.43 26.57
CA THR A 118 13.44 -24.82 27.88
C THR A 118 13.14 -26.30 27.96
N TYR A 119 12.42 -26.87 27.00
CA TYR A 119 12.07 -28.31 27.01
C TYR A 119 13.28 -29.20 26.74
N VAL A 120 14.27 -28.76 25.98
CA VAL A 120 15.57 -29.45 25.84
C VAL A 120 16.29 -29.50 27.19
N ASN A 121 16.29 -28.40 27.96
CA ASN A 121 16.92 -28.35 29.27
C ASN A 121 16.18 -29.21 30.29
N LEU A 122 14.85 -29.28 30.25
CA LEU A 122 14.05 -30.19 31.07
C LEU A 122 14.38 -31.66 30.75
N LEU A 123 14.52 -32.02 29.47
CA LEU A 123 14.91 -33.39 29.07
C LEU A 123 16.29 -33.82 29.53
N LYS A 124 17.19 -32.86 29.82
CA LYS A 124 18.55 -33.14 30.35
C LYS A 124 18.57 -33.44 31.87
N GLN A 125 17.46 -33.24 32.58
CA GLN A 125 17.40 -33.53 34.01
C GLN A 125 17.39 -35.04 34.26
N GLU A 126 18.05 -35.49 35.32
CA GLU A 126 18.21 -36.94 35.62
C GLU A 126 16.91 -37.62 36.07
N ASN A 127 15.95 -36.87 36.64
CA ASN A 127 14.74 -37.41 37.26
C ASN A 127 13.48 -37.22 36.39
N VAL A 128 13.59 -37.19 35.06
CA VAL A 128 12.44 -37.05 34.14
C VAL A 128 11.74 -38.39 33.97
N THR A 129 10.47 -38.47 34.28
CA THR A 129 9.64 -39.65 34.04
C THR A 129 9.43 -39.92 32.56
N GLU A 130 9.07 -41.15 32.19
CA GLU A 130 8.83 -41.48 30.77
C GLU A 130 7.61 -40.74 30.18
N GLU A 131 6.58 -40.49 31.01
CA GLU A 131 5.42 -39.68 30.62
C GLU A 131 5.80 -38.21 30.34
N GLU A 132 6.59 -37.62 31.23
CA GLU A 132 7.10 -36.27 31.05
C GLU A 132 8.00 -36.17 29.82
N ARG A 133 8.87 -37.14 29.60
CA ARG A 133 9.74 -37.21 28.42
C ARG A 133 8.93 -37.20 27.11
N LYS A 134 7.89 -38.04 27.03
CA LYS A 134 6.98 -38.07 25.88
C LYS A 134 6.23 -36.74 25.70
N SER A 135 5.80 -36.13 26.79
CA SER A 135 5.15 -34.82 26.76
C SER A 135 6.07 -33.74 26.26
N TYR A 136 7.32 -33.67 26.74
CA TYR A 136 8.32 -32.69 26.33
C TYR A 136 8.70 -32.84 24.85
N ILE A 137 8.87 -34.07 24.37
CA ILE A 137 9.13 -34.34 22.94
C ILE A 137 7.98 -33.87 22.08
N ARG A 138 6.73 -34.08 22.49
CA ARG A 138 5.54 -33.58 21.73
C ARG A 138 5.53 -32.07 21.65
N VAL A 139 5.86 -31.37 22.74
CA VAL A 139 5.93 -29.91 22.74
C VAL A 139 7.07 -29.40 21.82
N LEU A 140 8.23 -30.08 21.88
CA LEU A 140 9.37 -29.76 21.00
C LEU A 140 9.01 -29.91 19.53
N ASP A 141 8.35 -31.00 19.16
CA ASP A 141 7.90 -31.24 17.78
C ASP A 141 6.92 -30.12 17.34
N GLN A 142 5.91 -29.84 18.14
CA GLN A 142 4.94 -28.78 17.87
C GLN A 142 5.61 -27.40 17.70
N LYS A 143 6.53 -27.02 18.60
CA LYS A 143 7.20 -25.70 18.53
C LYS A 143 8.19 -25.61 17.39
N SER A 144 8.87 -26.71 17.05
CA SER A 144 9.78 -26.79 15.90
C SER A 144 9.02 -26.67 14.57
N MET A 145 7.88 -27.36 14.44
CA MET A 145 7.03 -27.27 13.26
C MET A 145 6.47 -25.84 13.08
N ARG A 146 6.04 -25.22 14.20
CA ARG A 146 5.59 -23.81 14.17
C ARG A 146 6.71 -22.85 13.72
N LEU A 147 7.94 -23.04 14.25
CA LEU A 147 9.09 -22.22 13.87
C LEU A 147 9.41 -22.36 12.37
N LYS A 148 9.34 -23.60 11.85
CA LYS A 148 9.51 -23.88 10.41
C LYS A 148 8.51 -23.06 9.57
N VAL A 149 7.21 -23.13 9.88
CA VAL A 149 6.16 -22.40 9.16
C VAL A 149 6.39 -20.88 9.21
N LEU A 150 6.76 -20.34 10.38
CA LEU A 150 7.06 -18.90 10.51
C LEU A 150 8.23 -18.45 9.64
N ILE A 151 9.27 -19.28 9.54
CA ILE A 151 10.42 -19.00 8.68
C ILE A 151 10.02 -19.06 7.20
N GLU A 152 9.26 -20.07 6.79
CA GLU A 152 8.75 -20.19 5.42
C GLU A 152 7.88 -18.99 5.04
N ASP A 153 6.92 -18.59 5.89
CA ASP A 153 6.08 -17.41 5.72
C ASP A 153 6.91 -16.13 5.56
N LEU A 154 7.96 -15.96 6.39
CA LEU A 154 8.86 -14.81 6.31
C LEU A 154 9.60 -14.75 4.99
N PHE A 155 10.13 -15.89 4.50
CA PHE A 155 10.80 -15.95 3.21
C PHE A 155 9.84 -15.61 2.06
N GLU A 156 8.59 -16.08 2.11
CA GLU A 156 7.59 -15.77 1.09
C GLU A 156 7.25 -14.27 1.06
N VAL A 157 7.03 -13.66 2.23
CA VAL A 157 6.80 -12.22 2.35
C VAL A 157 8.00 -11.40 1.85
N SER A 158 9.22 -11.82 2.20
CA SER A 158 10.46 -11.15 1.76
C SER A 158 10.62 -11.18 0.24
N LYS A 159 10.38 -12.33 -0.40
CA LYS A 159 10.41 -12.48 -1.87
C LYS A 159 9.33 -11.65 -2.55
N ALA A 160 8.12 -11.66 -2.00
CA ALA A 160 7.02 -10.86 -2.53
C ALA A 160 7.31 -9.35 -2.45
N SER A 161 7.96 -8.89 -1.38
CA SER A 161 8.36 -7.48 -1.20
C SER A 161 9.44 -7.02 -2.17
N SER A 162 10.36 -7.90 -2.52
CA SER A 162 11.47 -7.59 -3.43
C SER A 162 11.12 -7.70 -4.92
N GLY A 163 9.87 -8.06 -5.24
CA GLY A 163 9.43 -8.30 -6.63
C GLY A 163 10.11 -9.49 -7.30
N THR A 164 10.80 -10.35 -6.53
CA THR A 164 11.60 -11.47 -7.05
C THR A 164 10.86 -12.81 -7.02
N VAL A 165 9.52 -12.80 -6.92
CA VAL A 165 8.73 -14.02 -6.96
C VAL A 165 8.76 -14.61 -8.36
N SER A 166 9.38 -15.77 -8.51
CA SER A 166 9.27 -16.56 -9.74
C SER A 166 7.92 -17.28 -9.75
N LEU A 167 7.14 -17.08 -10.79
CA LEU A 167 5.88 -17.77 -11.02
C LEU A 167 6.07 -18.93 -11.99
N HIS A 168 5.50 -20.08 -11.66
CA HIS A 168 5.36 -21.23 -12.54
C HIS A 168 3.91 -21.30 -12.99
N LEU A 169 3.58 -20.50 -14.01
CA LEU A 169 2.21 -20.41 -14.53
C LEU A 169 1.85 -21.64 -15.36
N GLU A 170 0.73 -22.25 -15.02
CA GLU A 170 0.15 -23.40 -15.69
C GLU A 170 -1.40 -23.30 -15.72
N ASN A 171 -2.06 -24.14 -16.50
CA ASN A 171 -3.53 -24.17 -16.51
C ASN A 171 -4.03 -24.93 -15.28
N VAL A 172 -4.55 -24.23 -14.31
CA VAL A 172 -5.04 -24.74 -13.02
C VAL A 172 -6.57 -24.73 -13.02
N ASP A 173 -7.18 -25.86 -12.71
CA ASP A 173 -8.61 -25.91 -12.39
C ASP A 173 -8.81 -25.42 -10.95
N ILE A 174 -9.26 -24.17 -10.82
CA ILE A 174 -9.40 -23.48 -9.54
C ILE A 174 -10.41 -24.16 -8.60
N VAL A 175 -11.45 -24.78 -9.19
CA VAL A 175 -12.48 -25.50 -8.42
C VAL A 175 -11.92 -26.79 -7.81
N SER A 176 -11.16 -27.55 -8.60
CA SER A 176 -10.51 -28.77 -8.16
C SER A 176 -9.45 -28.48 -7.11
N LEU A 177 -8.65 -27.41 -7.28
CA LEU A 177 -7.65 -27.00 -6.31
C LEU A 177 -8.28 -26.58 -4.96
N LEU A 178 -9.37 -25.83 -4.99
CA LEU A 178 -10.09 -25.47 -3.77
C LEU A 178 -10.69 -26.68 -3.04
N LYS A 179 -11.21 -27.67 -3.80
CA LYS A 179 -11.69 -28.94 -3.23
C LYS A 179 -10.56 -29.74 -2.58
N GLN A 180 -9.37 -29.74 -3.18
CA GLN A 180 -8.18 -30.38 -2.63
C GLN A 180 -7.78 -29.73 -1.30
N VAL A 181 -7.64 -28.39 -1.24
CA VAL A 181 -7.30 -27.67 -0.01
C VAL A 181 -8.32 -27.93 1.09
N ARG A 182 -9.61 -27.92 0.75
CA ARG A 182 -10.69 -28.27 1.67
C ARG A 182 -10.50 -29.68 2.25
N PHE A 183 -10.19 -30.65 1.42
CA PHE A 183 -10.01 -32.06 1.84
C PHE A 183 -8.80 -32.17 2.78
N GLU A 184 -7.69 -31.54 2.46
CA GLU A 184 -6.47 -31.55 3.28
C GLU A 184 -6.65 -30.84 4.64
N LEU A 185 -7.55 -29.85 4.69
CA LEU A 185 -7.88 -29.12 5.93
C LEU A 185 -9.11 -29.65 6.67
N ALA A 186 -9.67 -30.81 6.28
CA ALA A 186 -10.92 -31.35 6.81
C ALA A 186 -10.90 -31.42 8.35
N ASP A 187 -9.86 -31.99 8.95
CA ASP A 187 -9.75 -32.10 10.40
C ASP A 187 -9.77 -30.75 11.12
N LYS A 188 -9.11 -29.72 10.54
CA LYS A 188 -9.11 -28.37 11.12
C LYS A 188 -10.46 -27.68 10.95
N ILE A 189 -11.12 -27.90 9.82
CA ILE A 189 -12.45 -27.38 9.53
C ILE A 189 -13.46 -27.98 10.52
N ASP A 190 -13.46 -29.29 10.70
CA ASP A 190 -14.36 -29.99 11.61
C ASP A 190 -14.13 -29.58 13.08
N ALA A 191 -12.85 -29.45 13.48
CA ALA A 191 -12.48 -29.01 14.82
C ALA A 191 -12.87 -27.56 15.12
N SER A 192 -13.10 -26.71 14.09
CA SER A 192 -13.46 -25.29 14.27
C SER A 192 -14.89 -25.09 14.80
N GLY A 193 -15.76 -26.05 14.64
CA GLY A 193 -17.19 -25.94 14.97
C GLY A 193 -17.96 -24.98 14.06
N ILE A 194 -17.41 -24.63 12.89
CA ILE A 194 -18.04 -23.76 11.87
C ILE A 194 -18.61 -24.62 10.74
N GLU A 195 -19.84 -24.37 10.34
CA GLU A 195 -20.46 -25.04 9.20
C GLU A 195 -20.00 -24.41 7.89
N PHE A 196 -19.08 -25.05 7.14
CA PHE A 196 -18.62 -24.56 5.85
C PHE A 196 -19.60 -24.95 4.73
N ARG A 197 -20.12 -23.95 4.04
CA ARG A 197 -21.02 -24.11 2.89
C ARG A 197 -20.34 -23.68 1.60
N TYR A 198 -20.21 -24.63 0.68
CA TYR A 198 -19.54 -24.43 -0.60
C TYR A 198 -20.58 -24.32 -1.71
N ASN A 199 -20.52 -23.22 -2.46
CA ASN A 199 -21.27 -23.03 -3.71
C ASN A 199 -20.25 -22.97 -4.86
N LEU A 200 -19.93 -24.14 -5.40
CA LEU A 200 -18.92 -24.30 -6.44
C LEU A 200 -19.59 -24.76 -7.73
N PRO A 201 -19.22 -24.22 -8.89
CA PRO A 201 -19.73 -24.68 -10.18
C PRO A 201 -19.32 -26.14 -10.43
N GLU A 202 -20.15 -26.87 -11.18
CA GLU A 202 -19.85 -28.24 -11.61
C GLU A 202 -18.80 -28.25 -12.73
N GLU A 203 -18.80 -27.21 -13.55
CA GLU A 203 -17.86 -27.03 -14.65
C GLU A 203 -16.46 -26.68 -14.15
N ARG A 204 -15.45 -27.13 -14.89
CA ARG A 204 -14.06 -26.76 -14.63
C ARG A 204 -13.82 -25.31 -15.00
N ILE A 205 -13.14 -24.59 -14.13
CA ILE A 205 -12.67 -23.23 -14.40
C ILE A 205 -11.15 -23.27 -14.47
N LEU A 206 -10.62 -23.20 -15.68
CA LEU A 206 -9.17 -23.19 -15.93
C LEU A 206 -8.69 -21.74 -15.96
N LEU A 207 -7.73 -21.44 -15.09
CA LEU A 207 -7.01 -20.17 -15.03
C LEU A 207 -5.51 -20.42 -15.20
N HIS A 208 -4.81 -19.45 -15.80
CA HIS A 208 -3.35 -19.52 -15.98
C HIS A 208 -2.64 -18.96 -14.75
N LEU A 209 -2.38 -19.83 -13.79
CA LEU A 209 -1.91 -19.49 -12.44
C LEU A 209 -0.77 -20.40 -11.99
N ASP A 210 -0.07 -19.99 -10.92
CA ASP A 210 0.84 -20.86 -10.19
C ASP A 210 0.03 -21.69 -9.17
N SER A 211 -0.01 -23.00 -9.37
CA SER A 211 -0.82 -23.91 -8.55
C SER A 211 -0.39 -23.93 -7.09
N GLN A 212 0.91 -23.85 -6.81
CA GLN A 212 1.43 -23.82 -5.43
C GLN A 212 1.10 -22.52 -4.72
N LYS A 213 1.24 -21.38 -5.39
CA LYS A 213 0.91 -20.08 -4.81
C LYS A 213 -0.59 -19.95 -4.57
N THR A 214 -1.40 -20.41 -5.53
CA THR A 214 -2.85 -20.40 -5.39
C THR A 214 -3.33 -21.36 -4.30
N TYR A 215 -2.70 -22.54 -4.16
CA TYR A 215 -2.93 -23.42 -3.02
C TYR A 215 -2.71 -22.69 -1.69
N ARG A 216 -1.59 -21.99 -1.53
CA ARG A 216 -1.27 -21.21 -0.31
C ARG A 216 -2.27 -20.09 -0.05
N VAL A 217 -2.80 -19.45 -1.11
CA VAL A 217 -3.90 -18.46 -0.96
C VAL A 217 -5.10 -19.11 -0.27
N PHE A 218 -5.58 -20.23 -0.82
CA PHE A 218 -6.74 -20.92 -0.26
C PHE A 218 -6.48 -21.48 1.14
N GLU A 219 -5.31 -22.07 1.38
CA GLU A 219 -4.92 -22.55 2.68
C GLU A 219 -4.95 -21.43 3.72
N ASN A 220 -4.32 -20.29 3.44
CA ASN A 220 -4.29 -19.14 4.35
C ASN A 220 -5.70 -18.62 4.65
N LEU A 221 -6.56 -18.48 3.63
CA LEU A 221 -7.91 -17.98 3.81
C LEU A 221 -8.79 -18.96 4.60
N LEU A 222 -8.76 -20.26 4.28
CA LEU A 222 -9.54 -21.26 5.00
C LEU A 222 -9.07 -21.44 6.44
N VAL A 223 -7.75 -21.48 6.68
CA VAL A 223 -7.17 -21.52 8.03
C VAL A 223 -7.52 -20.27 8.82
N ASN A 224 -7.57 -19.09 8.17
CA ASN A 224 -8.01 -17.86 8.81
C ASN A 224 -9.47 -17.98 9.31
N ILE A 225 -10.37 -18.50 8.48
CA ILE A 225 -11.77 -18.75 8.86
C ILE A 225 -11.85 -19.71 10.06
N THR A 226 -11.10 -20.83 10.06
CA THR A 226 -11.14 -21.79 11.17
C THR A 226 -10.63 -21.22 12.50
N LYS A 227 -9.72 -20.24 12.44
CA LYS A 227 -9.11 -19.63 13.64
C LYS A 227 -9.92 -18.48 14.22
N TYR A 228 -10.50 -17.64 13.35
CA TYR A 228 -11.10 -16.37 13.75
C TYR A 228 -12.61 -16.34 13.56
N GLY A 229 -13.17 -17.34 12.87
CA GLY A 229 -14.61 -17.46 12.71
C GLY A 229 -15.30 -17.85 14.02
N MET A 230 -16.53 -17.43 14.20
CA MET A 230 -17.35 -17.72 15.39
C MET A 230 -17.88 -19.16 15.32
N PRO A 231 -17.56 -20.04 16.30
CA PRO A 231 -18.09 -21.39 16.34
C PRO A 231 -19.64 -21.41 16.38
N GLY A 232 -20.24 -22.43 15.79
CA GLY A 232 -21.70 -22.55 15.67
C GLY A 232 -22.33 -21.66 14.60
N THR A 233 -21.51 -20.93 13.80
CA THR A 233 -21.99 -20.12 12.66
C THR A 233 -21.62 -20.78 11.33
N ARG A 234 -21.92 -20.08 10.24
CA ARG A 234 -21.68 -20.57 8.87
C ARG A 234 -20.59 -19.76 8.18
N ALA A 235 -19.71 -20.46 7.45
CA ALA A 235 -18.80 -19.85 6.48
C ALA A 235 -19.26 -20.20 5.07
N TYR A 236 -19.35 -19.22 4.19
CA TYR A 236 -19.78 -19.39 2.81
C TYR A 236 -18.60 -19.19 1.87
N ILE A 237 -18.34 -20.20 1.05
CA ILE A 237 -17.30 -20.18 0.03
C ILE A 237 -17.98 -20.32 -1.32
N GLN A 238 -17.81 -19.32 -2.18
CA GLN A 238 -18.44 -19.28 -3.49
C GLN A 238 -17.42 -18.98 -4.57
N VAL A 239 -17.52 -19.67 -5.71
CA VAL A 239 -16.77 -19.40 -6.92
C VAL A 239 -17.76 -19.09 -8.04
N VAL A 240 -17.62 -17.94 -8.68
CA VAL A 240 -18.46 -17.48 -9.77
C VAL A 240 -17.59 -17.04 -10.94
N ARG A 241 -17.94 -17.47 -12.14
CA ARG A 241 -17.36 -16.91 -13.35
C ARG A 241 -18.20 -15.72 -13.80
N GLU A 242 -17.55 -14.58 -13.97
CA GLU A 242 -18.19 -13.34 -14.44
C GLU A 242 -18.22 -13.29 -15.97
N ASP A 243 -19.11 -12.47 -16.54
CA ASP A 243 -19.34 -12.36 -17.99
C ASP A 243 -18.12 -11.80 -18.76
N ASP A 244 -17.24 -11.07 -18.07
CA ASP A 244 -16.00 -10.48 -18.62
C ASP A 244 -14.81 -11.45 -18.62
N GLY A 245 -15.03 -12.70 -18.18
CA GLY A 245 -14.01 -13.74 -18.12
C GLY A 245 -13.22 -13.79 -16.81
N HIS A 246 -13.50 -12.88 -15.85
CA HIS A 246 -12.96 -12.94 -14.50
C HIS A 246 -13.62 -14.04 -13.67
N VAL A 247 -12.92 -14.47 -12.62
CA VAL A 247 -13.45 -15.43 -11.65
C VAL A 247 -13.46 -14.77 -10.29
N LEU A 248 -14.65 -14.63 -9.72
CA LEU A 248 -14.84 -14.09 -8.38
C LEU A 248 -14.90 -15.23 -7.36
N ILE A 249 -13.99 -15.21 -6.40
CA ILE A 249 -13.97 -16.16 -5.28
C ILE A 249 -14.33 -15.40 -4.01
N THR A 250 -15.47 -15.73 -3.44
CA THR A 250 -15.95 -15.07 -2.23
C THR A 250 -15.89 -16.02 -1.06
N MET A 251 -15.26 -15.58 0.05
CA MET A 251 -15.23 -16.27 1.32
C MET A 251 -15.79 -15.38 2.41
N ARG A 252 -16.88 -15.78 3.06
CA ARG A 252 -17.57 -14.99 4.10
C ARG A 252 -17.79 -15.81 5.34
N ASN A 253 -17.45 -15.24 6.50
CA ASN A 253 -17.69 -15.83 7.81
C ASN A 253 -18.06 -14.74 8.82
N ILE A 254 -18.58 -15.13 9.95
CA ILE A 254 -18.82 -14.25 11.09
C ILE A 254 -17.57 -14.34 11.97
N SER A 255 -16.98 -13.19 12.30
CA SER A 255 -15.83 -13.13 13.22
C SER A 255 -16.27 -13.42 14.65
N ALA A 256 -15.46 -14.17 15.39
CA ALA A 256 -15.69 -14.43 16.81
C ALA A 256 -15.46 -13.18 17.69
N ARG A 257 -14.79 -12.15 17.14
CA ARG A 257 -14.49 -10.90 17.82
C ARG A 257 -14.80 -9.72 16.91
N GLU A 258 -15.05 -8.58 17.51
CA GLU A 258 -15.17 -7.32 16.76
C GLU A 258 -13.84 -6.97 16.11
N LEU A 259 -13.89 -6.49 14.87
CA LEU A 259 -12.71 -6.04 14.14
C LEU A 259 -12.47 -4.58 14.47
N GLU A 260 -11.33 -4.29 15.09
CA GLU A 260 -10.94 -2.93 15.50
C GLU A 260 -10.17 -2.17 14.40
N VAL A 261 -9.93 -2.83 13.25
CA VAL A 261 -9.15 -2.30 12.13
C VAL A 261 -9.98 -2.26 10.84
N SER A 262 -9.62 -1.38 9.93
CA SER A 262 -10.31 -1.27 8.64
C SER A 262 -10.05 -2.50 7.74
N PRO A 263 -10.93 -2.80 6.76
CA PRO A 263 -10.71 -3.90 5.82
C PRO A 263 -9.38 -3.80 5.06
N GLU A 264 -8.97 -2.60 4.70
CA GLU A 264 -7.71 -2.31 4.00
C GLU A 264 -6.51 -2.63 4.88
N GLU A 265 -6.57 -2.28 6.16
CA GLU A 265 -5.51 -2.59 7.13
C GLU A 265 -5.39 -4.09 7.40
N LEU A 266 -6.48 -4.87 7.33
CA LEU A 266 -6.44 -6.32 7.55
C LEU A 266 -5.58 -7.07 6.52
N THR A 267 -5.44 -6.55 5.32
CA THR A 267 -4.58 -7.11 4.27
C THR A 267 -3.12 -6.64 4.39
N GLU A 268 -2.85 -5.65 5.25
CA GLU A 268 -1.49 -5.23 5.54
C GLU A 268 -0.74 -6.29 6.37
N ARG A 269 0.58 -6.28 6.25
CA ARG A 269 1.44 -7.27 6.91
C ARG A 269 1.45 -7.05 8.42
N PHE A 270 1.36 -8.13 9.20
CA PHE A 270 1.41 -8.13 10.68
C PHE A 270 0.24 -7.41 11.36
N VAL A 271 -0.75 -6.98 10.60
CA VAL A 271 -1.99 -6.47 11.18
C VAL A 271 -2.79 -7.66 11.69
N ARG A 272 -3.20 -7.56 12.94
CA ARG A 272 -4.13 -8.49 13.57
C ARG A 272 -5.39 -7.71 13.89
N GLY A 273 -6.53 -8.26 13.52
CA GLY A 273 -7.83 -7.67 13.87
C GLY A 273 -8.11 -7.64 15.38
N ASP A 274 -7.21 -8.19 16.19
CA ASP A 274 -7.29 -8.26 17.65
C ASP A 274 -5.95 -7.79 18.23
N THR A 275 -5.97 -6.71 19.00
CA THR A 275 -4.84 -6.15 19.74
C THR A 275 -4.41 -7.03 20.92
N SER A 276 -5.26 -7.97 21.36
CA SER A 276 -4.89 -8.96 22.39
C SER A 276 -3.97 -10.02 21.79
N ARG A 277 -2.70 -10.01 22.17
CA ARG A 277 -1.63 -10.93 21.72
C ARG A 277 -1.84 -12.41 22.04
N ASN A 278 -3.03 -12.82 22.50
CA ASN A 278 -3.32 -14.17 22.99
C ASN A 278 -3.76 -15.18 21.93
N THR A 279 -3.97 -14.77 20.66
CA THR A 279 -4.31 -15.70 19.59
C THR A 279 -3.06 -16.17 18.85
N GLU A 280 -2.93 -17.48 18.61
CA GLU A 280 -1.84 -18.08 17.84
C GLU A 280 -1.94 -17.71 16.35
N GLY A 281 -1.21 -16.69 15.89
CA GLY A 281 -1.15 -16.31 14.47
C GLY A 281 0.00 -15.34 14.21
N SER A 282 0.66 -15.43 13.05
CA SER A 282 1.73 -14.52 12.64
C SER A 282 1.23 -13.16 12.09
N GLY A 283 -0.06 -13.06 11.77
CA GLY A 283 -0.60 -11.90 11.04
C GLY A 283 -0.11 -11.78 9.59
N LEU A 284 0.54 -12.83 9.07
CA LEU A 284 1.11 -12.84 7.73
C LEU A 284 0.18 -13.50 6.69
N GLY A 285 -0.74 -14.35 7.12
CA GLY A 285 -1.52 -15.19 6.19
C GLY A 285 -2.33 -14.41 5.15
N LEU A 286 -3.05 -13.35 5.56
CA LEU A 286 -3.80 -12.51 4.63
C LEU A 286 -2.87 -11.71 3.70
N ALA A 287 -1.79 -11.16 4.23
CA ALA A 287 -0.80 -10.42 3.44
C ALA A 287 -0.10 -11.33 2.40
N ILE A 288 0.21 -12.59 2.75
CA ILE A 288 0.74 -13.59 1.82
C ILE A 288 -0.30 -13.90 0.74
N ALA A 289 -1.56 -14.11 1.14
CA ALA A 289 -2.64 -14.40 0.19
C ALA A 289 -2.82 -13.23 -0.80
N GLY A 290 -2.94 -11.98 -0.32
CA GLY A 290 -3.04 -10.79 -1.15
C GLY A 290 -1.86 -10.65 -2.10
N SER A 291 -0.63 -10.78 -1.59
CA SER A 291 0.57 -10.69 -2.41
C SER A 291 0.62 -11.74 -3.53
N PHE A 292 0.21 -12.99 -3.24
CA PHE A 292 0.18 -14.04 -4.26
C PHE A 292 -0.94 -13.87 -5.28
N VAL A 293 -2.06 -13.26 -4.90
CA VAL A 293 -3.12 -12.86 -5.83
C VAL A 293 -2.61 -11.74 -6.74
N GLU A 294 -2.00 -10.69 -6.19
CA GLU A 294 -1.48 -9.53 -6.95
C GLU A 294 -0.40 -9.91 -7.96
N VAL A 295 0.61 -10.72 -7.56
CA VAL A 295 1.69 -11.12 -8.50
C VAL A 295 1.19 -12.01 -9.62
N GLN A 296 0.02 -12.63 -9.49
CA GLN A 296 -0.66 -13.40 -10.53
C GLN A 296 -1.67 -12.56 -11.32
N GLY A 297 -1.74 -11.24 -11.10
CA GLY A 297 -2.60 -10.31 -11.82
C GLY A 297 -4.04 -10.23 -11.31
N GLY A 298 -4.34 -10.80 -10.15
CA GLY A 298 -5.63 -10.70 -9.48
C GLY A 298 -5.71 -9.54 -8.49
N THR A 299 -6.87 -9.38 -7.87
CA THR A 299 -7.12 -8.40 -6.79
C THR A 299 -7.79 -9.10 -5.60
N MET A 300 -7.49 -8.62 -4.37
CA MET A 300 -8.08 -9.15 -3.15
C MET A 300 -8.64 -8.02 -2.29
#